data_0ead74ba20cd768d6b265d018a962bc4
#
_entry.id   0ead74ba20cd768d6b265d018a962bc4
#
_cell.length_a   1.000
_cell.length_b   1.000
_cell.length_c   1.000
_cell.angle_alpha   90.00
_cell.angle_beta   90.00
_cell.angle_gamma   90.00
#
_symmetry.space_group_name_H-M   'P 1'
#
loop_
_entity.id
_entity.type
_entity.pdbx_description
1 polymer ?
#
loop_
_entity_poly.entity_id
_entity_poly.type
_entity_poly.pdbx_seq_one_letter_code
_entity_poly.pdbx_strand_id
1 'polypeptide(L)'
;MAVPFFIIICFRSKKMNILLLDGGKAFGHSHGELNHTLHKKAKEVLTALGHNVKETVIDAGYDVEAEIEKFLWMDAVIWQMPGWWMHEPWTVKKYIDEVLTAGHGKLYHSDGRHRVNPTEGYGTGGLLQGKKHMLSLTWNAPIEAFTREGDFFEGKGADALYMHFHKLNEFIGLTRLPTFLCNDVIKNPQVEQYLADYQAHLEKVFG
;
A
#
# COMPACT_ATOMS: atom_id res chain seq x y z
N MET A 1 36.65 32.43 21.90
CA MET A 1 35.49 32.25 21.05
C MET A 1 35.05 30.78 21.21
N ALA A 2 33.88 30.55 21.84
CA ALA A 2 33.33 29.21 22.01
C ALA A 2 32.44 28.87 20.81
N VAL A 3 32.75 27.78 20.12
CA VAL A 3 31.95 27.25 19.00
C VAL A 3 30.72 26.56 19.61
N PRO A 4 29.50 26.91 19.25
CA PRO A 4 28.33 26.23 19.78
C PRO A 4 28.26 24.79 19.22
N PHE A 5 28.27 23.81 20.10
CA PHE A 5 27.98 22.41 19.80
C PHE A 5 26.46 22.31 19.48
N PHE A 6 26.12 22.20 18.20
CA PHE A 6 24.76 21.83 17.79
C PHE A 6 24.58 20.33 18.06
N ILE A 7 23.85 19.99 19.12
CA ILE A 7 23.35 18.63 19.33
C ILE A 7 22.27 18.40 18.27
N ILE A 8 22.60 17.68 17.20
CA ILE A 8 21.60 17.15 16.27
C ILE A 8 20.85 16.05 17.03
N ILE A 9 19.68 16.40 17.59
CA ILE A 9 18.74 15.40 18.11
C ILE A 9 18.16 14.69 16.89
N CYS A 10 18.75 13.56 16.54
CA CYS A 10 18.19 12.65 15.54
C CYS A 10 16.95 12.02 16.19
N PHE A 11 15.76 12.53 15.90
CA PHE A 11 14.52 11.85 16.23
C PHE A 11 14.46 10.57 15.41
N ARG A 12 14.92 9.47 16.00
CA ARG A 12 14.73 8.15 15.39
C ARG A 12 13.24 7.86 15.40
N SER A 13 12.64 7.69 14.23
CA SER A 13 11.24 7.27 14.12
C SER A 13 11.03 5.97 14.91
N LYS A 14 9.82 5.78 15.43
CA LYS A 14 9.47 4.55 16.14
C LYS A 14 9.62 3.36 15.20
N LYS A 15 10.39 2.35 15.61
CA LYS A 15 10.53 1.11 14.87
C LYS A 15 9.14 0.46 14.63
N MET A 16 8.82 0.13 13.39
CA MET A 16 7.56 -0.44 12.97
C MET A 16 7.75 -1.84 12.38
N ASN A 17 6.69 -2.62 12.40
CA ASN A 17 6.54 -3.86 11.67
C ASN A 17 5.80 -3.56 10.35
N ILE A 18 6.43 -3.79 9.21
CA ILE A 18 5.86 -3.43 7.90
C ILE A 18 5.68 -4.69 7.07
N LEU A 19 4.46 -4.89 6.56
CA LEU A 19 4.13 -5.93 5.61
C LEU A 19 4.21 -5.36 4.19
N LEU A 20 5.02 -5.98 3.33
CA LEU A 20 5.10 -5.66 1.91
C LEU A 20 4.37 -6.73 1.11
N LEU A 21 3.38 -6.32 0.31
CA LEU A 21 2.63 -7.18 -0.59
C LEU A 21 2.97 -6.81 -2.03
N ASP A 22 3.58 -7.75 -2.77
CA ASP A 22 3.90 -7.60 -4.18
C ASP A 22 2.79 -8.22 -5.04
N GLY A 23 2.00 -7.35 -5.67
CA GLY A 23 0.95 -7.70 -6.63
C GLY A 23 1.42 -7.68 -8.09
N GLY A 24 2.74 -7.59 -8.33
CA GLY A 24 3.32 -7.72 -9.66
C GLY A 24 3.05 -9.11 -10.24
N LYS A 25 2.79 -9.17 -11.56
CA LYS A 25 2.52 -10.42 -12.27
C LYS A 25 3.01 -10.36 -13.71
N ALA A 26 3.63 -11.46 -14.16
CA ALA A 26 3.87 -11.67 -15.58
C ALA A 26 2.57 -12.05 -16.29
N PHE A 27 2.06 -11.16 -17.14
CA PHE A 27 0.83 -11.38 -17.91
C PHE A 27 0.77 -10.48 -19.15
N GLY A 28 0.38 -11.05 -20.29
CA GLY A 28 0.31 -10.33 -21.56
C GLY A 28 1.68 -9.78 -21.97
N HIS A 29 1.79 -8.48 -22.06
CA HIS A 29 3.05 -7.77 -22.40
C HIS A 29 3.83 -7.30 -21.18
N SER A 30 3.32 -7.51 -19.97
CA SER A 30 3.98 -7.13 -18.72
C SER A 30 4.74 -8.33 -18.15
N HIS A 31 5.99 -8.11 -17.73
CA HIS A 31 6.78 -9.11 -17.00
C HIS A 31 6.73 -8.92 -15.49
N GLY A 32 6.01 -7.89 -14.99
CA GLY A 32 5.93 -7.56 -13.56
C GLY A 32 7.17 -6.90 -12.97
N GLU A 33 8.25 -6.76 -13.74
CA GLU A 33 9.60 -6.40 -13.27
C GLU A 33 9.66 -5.09 -12.49
N LEU A 34 8.97 -4.04 -12.95
CA LEU A 34 8.99 -2.75 -12.25
C LEU A 34 8.37 -2.85 -10.85
N ASN A 35 7.27 -3.61 -10.70
CA ASN A 35 6.63 -3.81 -9.39
C ASN A 35 7.55 -4.60 -8.45
N HIS A 36 8.19 -5.67 -8.93
CA HIS A 36 9.17 -6.43 -8.16
C HIS A 36 10.38 -5.58 -7.76
N THR A 37 10.84 -4.70 -8.66
CA THR A 37 11.96 -3.78 -8.40
C THR A 37 11.59 -2.75 -7.33
N LEU A 38 10.40 -2.15 -7.40
CA LEU A 38 9.91 -1.23 -6.38
C LEU A 38 9.69 -1.94 -5.04
N HIS A 39 9.13 -3.14 -5.04
CA HIS A 39 8.97 -3.97 -3.85
C HIS A 39 10.33 -4.24 -3.16
N LYS A 40 11.34 -4.65 -3.92
CA LYS A 40 12.70 -4.84 -3.42
C LYS A 40 13.28 -3.54 -2.86
N LYS A 41 13.11 -2.42 -3.58
CA LYS A 41 13.56 -1.10 -3.14
C LYS A 41 12.90 -0.71 -1.81
N ALA A 42 11.59 -0.95 -1.65
CA ALA A 42 10.89 -0.69 -0.39
C ALA A 42 11.49 -1.50 0.77
N LYS A 43 11.75 -2.80 0.57
CA LYS A 43 12.37 -3.65 1.57
C LYS A 43 13.75 -3.12 2.00
N GLU A 44 14.59 -2.72 1.04
CA GLU A 44 15.92 -2.16 1.30
C GLU A 44 15.82 -0.88 2.13
N VAL A 45 15.01 0.08 1.72
CA VAL A 45 14.85 1.39 2.38
C VAL A 45 14.29 1.21 3.80
N LEU A 46 13.20 0.46 3.96
CA LEU A 46 12.56 0.28 5.25
C LEU A 46 13.43 -0.48 6.26
N THR A 47 14.23 -1.45 5.76
CA THR A 47 15.20 -2.14 6.60
C THR A 47 16.33 -1.20 7.03
N ALA A 48 16.82 -0.34 6.12
CA ALA A 48 17.84 0.67 6.42
C ALA A 48 17.34 1.72 7.43
N LEU A 49 16.05 2.06 7.39
CA LEU A 49 15.39 2.91 8.41
C LEU A 49 15.22 2.21 9.77
N GLY A 50 15.49 0.91 9.85
CA GLY A 50 15.46 0.14 11.10
C GLY A 50 14.13 -0.56 11.39
N HIS A 51 13.21 -0.61 10.42
CA HIS A 51 11.94 -1.32 10.56
C HIS A 51 12.10 -2.83 10.41
N ASN A 52 11.15 -3.60 10.97
CA ASN A 52 11.03 -5.02 10.67
C ASN A 52 10.16 -5.19 9.43
N VAL A 53 10.60 -5.98 8.47
CA VAL A 53 9.86 -6.20 7.22
C VAL A 53 9.53 -7.68 7.05
N LYS A 54 8.25 -7.98 6.77
CA LYS A 54 7.78 -9.24 6.19
C LYS A 54 7.24 -8.98 4.80
N GLU A 55 7.30 -9.97 3.95
CA GLU A 55 6.87 -9.82 2.56
C GLU A 55 6.04 -11.00 2.08
N THR A 56 5.23 -10.75 1.03
CA THR A 56 4.53 -11.77 0.25
C THR A 56 4.55 -11.36 -1.22
N VAL A 57 5.07 -12.22 -2.08
CA VAL A 57 4.89 -12.11 -3.54
C VAL A 57 3.62 -12.90 -3.87
N ILE A 58 2.53 -12.19 -4.13
CA ILE A 58 1.19 -12.79 -4.24
C ILE A 58 1.12 -13.84 -5.36
N ASP A 59 1.76 -13.58 -6.51
CA ASP A 59 1.75 -14.48 -7.65
C ASP A 59 2.57 -15.77 -7.42
N ALA A 60 3.48 -15.78 -6.45
CA ALA A 60 4.22 -16.98 -6.05
C ALA A 60 3.40 -17.96 -5.18
N GLY A 61 2.23 -17.53 -4.75
CA GLY A 61 1.37 -18.28 -3.83
C GLY A 61 1.59 -17.90 -2.37
N TYR A 62 0.62 -18.20 -1.54
CA TYR A 62 0.59 -17.86 -0.11
C TYR A 62 -0.25 -18.88 0.68
N ASP A 63 0.00 -18.96 1.96
CA ASP A 63 -0.85 -19.66 2.92
C ASP A 63 -1.75 -18.63 3.62
N VAL A 64 -3.06 -18.85 3.57
CA VAL A 64 -4.07 -17.87 4.03
C VAL A 64 -3.93 -17.58 5.54
N GLU A 65 -3.70 -18.58 6.36
CA GLU A 65 -3.55 -18.39 7.81
C GLU A 65 -2.24 -17.65 8.13
N ALA A 66 -1.15 -17.96 7.43
CA ALA A 66 0.10 -17.23 7.59
C ALA A 66 -0.04 -15.75 7.18
N GLU A 67 -0.84 -15.44 6.16
CA GLU A 67 -1.11 -14.06 5.77
C GLU A 67 -1.94 -13.31 6.83
N ILE A 68 -2.96 -13.95 7.41
CA ILE A 68 -3.71 -13.38 8.55
C ILE A 68 -2.78 -13.04 9.70
N GLU A 69 -1.86 -13.92 10.06
CA GLU A 69 -0.87 -13.66 11.12
C GLU A 69 0.09 -12.49 10.75
N LYS A 70 0.41 -12.30 9.47
CA LYS A 70 1.18 -11.11 9.02
C LYS A 70 0.37 -9.81 9.21
N PHE A 71 -0.94 -9.81 8.91
CA PHE A 71 -1.82 -8.66 9.18
C PHE A 71 -1.94 -8.34 10.68
N LEU A 72 -2.01 -9.35 11.52
CA LEU A 72 -2.01 -9.16 12.98
C LEU A 72 -0.69 -8.60 13.49
N TRP A 73 0.43 -9.04 12.93
CA TRP A 73 1.78 -8.64 13.31
C TRP A 73 2.17 -7.23 12.86
N MET A 74 1.73 -6.79 11.66
CA MET A 74 2.17 -5.52 11.08
C MET A 74 1.65 -4.29 11.84
N ASP A 75 2.35 -3.17 11.75
CA ASP A 75 1.88 -1.82 12.06
C ASP A 75 1.40 -1.09 10.80
N ALA A 76 1.98 -1.44 9.64
CA ALA A 76 1.57 -0.92 8.33
C ALA A 76 1.70 -1.98 7.23
N VAL A 77 0.82 -1.92 6.22
CA VAL A 77 0.93 -2.68 4.98
C VAL A 77 1.17 -1.76 3.80
N ILE A 78 2.07 -2.16 2.90
CA ILE A 78 2.30 -1.51 1.62
C ILE A 78 1.86 -2.47 0.51
N TRP A 79 0.92 -2.04 -0.30
CA TRP A 79 0.42 -2.73 -1.48
C TRP A 79 1.17 -2.22 -2.71
N GLN A 80 2.16 -2.96 -3.20
CA GLN A 80 2.86 -2.68 -4.45
C GLN A 80 2.15 -3.39 -5.59
N MET A 81 1.56 -2.66 -6.53
CA MET A 81 0.77 -3.30 -7.60
C MET A 81 0.66 -2.44 -8.86
N PRO A 82 0.55 -3.07 -10.04
CA PRO A 82 0.22 -2.35 -11.26
C PRO A 82 -1.28 -2.04 -11.33
N GLY A 83 -1.63 -0.95 -11.99
CA GLY A 83 -3.01 -0.66 -12.37
C GLY A 83 -3.38 -1.41 -13.65
N TRP A 84 -4.31 -2.34 -13.55
CA TRP A 84 -4.84 -3.10 -14.67
C TRP A 84 -6.34 -2.85 -14.82
N TRP A 85 -6.75 -2.33 -16.01
CA TRP A 85 -8.16 -2.05 -16.29
C TRP A 85 -8.85 -1.26 -15.16
N MET A 86 -8.18 -0.20 -14.68
CA MET A 86 -8.62 0.74 -13.62
C MET A 86 -8.71 0.13 -12.22
N HIS A 87 -8.19 -1.08 -12.04
CA HIS A 87 -8.19 -1.82 -10.78
C HIS A 87 -6.83 -2.46 -10.47
N GLU A 88 -6.77 -3.17 -9.37
CA GLU A 88 -5.71 -4.11 -9.04
C GLU A 88 -5.75 -5.35 -9.97
N PRO A 89 -4.63 -6.08 -10.12
CA PRO A 89 -4.63 -7.39 -10.78
C PRO A 89 -5.57 -8.38 -10.10
N TRP A 90 -6.17 -9.31 -10.89
CA TRP A 90 -7.07 -10.33 -10.35
C TRP A 90 -6.40 -11.20 -9.28
N THR A 91 -5.08 -11.39 -9.32
CA THR A 91 -4.33 -12.11 -8.29
C THR A 91 -4.35 -11.40 -6.96
N VAL A 92 -4.25 -10.07 -6.96
CA VAL A 92 -4.40 -9.23 -5.76
C VAL A 92 -5.83 -9.29 -5.25
N LYS A 93 -6.82 -9.22 -6.16
CA LYS A 93 -8.24 -9.35 -5.77
C LYS A 93 -8.54 -10.73 -5.16
N LYS A 94 -7.99 -11.80 -5.75
CA LYS A 94 -8.09 -13.15 -5.18
C LYS A 94 -7.50 -13.21 -3.77
N TYR A 95 -6.29 -12.66 -3.58
CA TYR A 95 -5.64 -12.58 -2.27
C TYR A 95 -6.53 -11.88 -1.24
N ILE A 96 -7.10 -10.72 -1.61
CA ILE A 96 -8.01 -9.95 -0.76
C ILE A 96 -9.21 -10.81 -0.36
N ASP A 97 -9.87 -11.43 -1.33
CA ASP A 97 -11.08 -12.22 -1.08
C ASP A 97 -10.81 -13.43 -0.19
N GLU A 98 -9.70 -14.14 -0.39
CA GLU A 98 -9.34 -15.30 0.42
C GLU A 98 -8.89 -14.90 1.83
N VAL A 99 -7.92 -14.00 1.94
CA VAL A 99 -7.30 -13.66 3.24
C VAL A 99 -8.26 -12.84 4.13
N LEU A 100 -8.92 -11.82 3.57
CA LEU A 100 -9.80 -11.00 4.40
C LEU A 100 -11.09 -11.75 4.77
N THR A 101 -11.63 -12.60 3.89
CA THR A 101 -12.79 -13.43 4.24
C THR A 101 -12.46 -14.42 5.37
N ALA A 102 -11.33 -15.13 5.26
CA ALA A 102 -10.87 -16.03 6.30
C ALA A 102 -10.48 -15.30 7.60
N GLY A 103 -10.12 -14.02 7.50
CA GLY A 103 -9.77 -13.15 8.63
C GLY A 103 -10.93 -12.71 9.52
N HIS A 104 -12.17 -13.17 9.27
CA HIS A 104 -13.31 -12.88 10.16
C HIS A 104 -13.04 -13.33 11.60
N GLY A 105 -13.33 -12.48 12.56
CA GLY A 105 -13.04 -12.69 13.98
C GLY A 105 -11.59 -12.34 14.40
N LYS A 106 -10.67 -12.15 13.44
CA LYS A 106 -9.27 -11.75 13.67
C LYS A 106 -8.96 -10.36 13.13
N LEU A 107 -9.34 -10.05 11.89
CA LEU A 107 -9.09 -8.76 11.22
C LEU A 107 -10.30 -7.83 11.34
N TYR A 108 -11.49 -8.36 11.39
CA TYR A 108 -12.74 -7.66 11.64
C TYR A 108 -13.75 -8.63 12.28
N HIS A 109 -14.76 -8.10 13.00
CA HIS A 109 -15.78 -8.95 13.66
C HIS A 109 -17.17 -8.81 13.02
N SER A 110 -17.45 -7.72 12.33
CA SER A 110 -18.73 -7.46 11.64
C SER A 110 -18.55 -6.29 10.66
N ASP A 111 -19.63 -5.86 10.05
CA ASP A 111 -19.67 -4.59 9.29
C ASP A 111 -19.82 -3.34 10.19
N GLY A 112 -19.95 -3.52 11.50
CA GLY A 112 -20.08 -2.43 12.49
C GLY A 112 -21.52 -2.00 12.77
N ARG A 113 -22.50 -2.47 12.01
CA ARG A 113 -23.90 -2.12 12.23
C ARG A 113 -24.53 -2.93 13.37
N HIS A 114 -25.53 -2.36 14.02
CA HIS A 114 -26.34 -3.04 15.02
C HIS A 114 -27.78 -3.25 14.53
N ARG A 115 -28.40 -4.38 14.92
CA ARG A 115 -29.78 -4.69 14.52
C ARG A 115 -30.79 -3.64 14.98
N VAL A 116 -30.53 -2.93 16.08
CA VAL A 116 -31.37 -1.86 16.61
C VAL A 116 -31.26 -0.58 15.76
N ASN A 117 -30.10 -0.33 15.15
CA ASN A 117 -29.87 0.80 14.24
C ASN A 117 -29.08 0.34 13.01
N PRO A 118 -29.74 -0.29 12.02
CA PRO A 118 -29.08 -0.93 10.89
C PRO A 118 -28.57 0.06 9.82
N THR A 119 -28.82 1.35 9.97
CA THR A 119 -28.39 2.39 9.01
C THR A 119 -27.11 3.11 9.42
N GLU A 120 -26.60 2.86 10.62
CA GLU A 120 -25.40 3.52 11.15
C GLU A 120 -24.27 2.53 11.44
N GLY A 121 -23.03 3.04 11.48
CA GLY A 121 -21.86 2.27 11.90
C GLY A 121 -21.26 1.36 10.82
N TYR A 122 -21.74 1.39 9.56
CA TYR A 122 -21.16 0.57 8.50
C TYR A 122 -19.66 0.88 8.30
N GLY A 123 -18.84 -0.17 8.27
CA GLY A 123 -17.38 -0.06 8.12
C GLY A 123 -16.60 0.17 9.42
N THR A 124 -17.26 0.08 10.60
CA THR A 124 -16.61 0.31 11.91
C THR A 124 -16.28 -0.98 12.67
N GLY A 125 -16.48 -2.15 12.06
CA GLY A 125 -16.25 -3.46 12.68
C GLY A 125 -14.82 -3.99 12.58
N GLY A 126 -13.87 -3.20 12.05
CA GLY A 126 -12.46 -3.57 11.91
C GLY A 126 -11.75 -3.69 13.26
N LEU A 127 -10.85 -4.67 13.37
CA LEU A 127 -10.10 -4.96 14.60
C LEU A 127 -8.64 -4.46 14.54
N LEU A 128 -8.19 -3.95 13.39
CA LEU A 128 -6.81 -3.49 13.20
C LEU A 128 -6.64 -1.98 13.42
N GLN A 129 -7.40 -1.41 14.35
CA GLN A 129 -7.34 0.01 14.69
C GLN A 129 -5.92 0.45 15.09
N GLY A 130 -5.51 1.65 14.63
CA GLY A 130 -4.17 2.19 14.85
C GLY A 130 -3.10 1.72 13.85
N LYS A 131 -3.40 0.70 13.02
CA LYS A 131 -2.55 0.26 11.93
C LYS A 131 -2.83 1.04 10.66
N LYS A 132 -1.93 0.94 9.66
CA LYS A 132 -1.93 1.81 8.48
C LYS A 132 -1.82 1.01 7.17
N HIS A 133 -2.26 1.62 6.06
CA HIS A 133 -2.02 1.09 4.72
C HIS A 133 -1.49 2.17 3.78
N MET A 134 -0.63 1.78 2.85
CA MET A 134 -0.10 2.60 1.76
C MET A 134 -0.30 1.88 0.44
N LEU A 135 -0.68 2.61 -0.60
CA LEU A 135 -0.67 2.11 -1.97
C LEU A 135 0.62 2.57 -2.67
N SER A 136 1.25 1.67 -3.40
CA SER A 136 2.35 1.95 -4.31
C SER A 136 1.98 1.41 -5.68
N LEU A 137 1.70 2.31 -6.62
CA LEU A 137 1.03 2.01 -7.87
C LEU A 137 1.95 2.26 -9.06
N THR A 138 1.87 1.41 -10.09
CA THR A 138 2.48 1.64 -11.38
C THR A 138 1.42 1.70 -12.48
N TRP A 139 1.48 2.76 -13.31
CA TRP A 139 0.48 3.00 -14.35
C TRP A 139 1.10 3.42 -15.69
N ASN A 140 0.56 2.91 -16.78
CA ASN A 140 0.90 3.38 -18.11
C ASN A 140 -0.08 4.48 -18.55
N ALA A 141 -0.16 5.55 -17.77
CA ALA A 141 -0.90 6.76 -18.07
C ALA A 141 -0.09 7.97 -17.59
N PRO A 142 -0.09 9.10 -18.32
CA PRO A 142 0.61 10.31 -17.89
C PRO A 142 -0.06 10.88 -16.64
N ILE A 143 0.71 11.65 -15.84
CA ILE A 143 0.19 12.21 -14.58
C ILE A 143 -1.01 13.14 -14.80
N GLU A 144 -1.06 13.82 -15.94
CA GLU A 144 -2.15 14.70 -16.33
C GLU A 144 -3.48 13.96 -16.41
N ALA A 145 -3.47 12.69 -16.83
CA ALA A 145 -4.69 11.88 -16.87
C ALA A 145 -5.38 11.78 -15.50
N PHE A 146 -4.59 11.86 -14.41
CA PHE A 146 -5.10 11.81 -13.03
C PHE A 146 -5.40 13.19 -12.44
N THR A 147 -4.64 14.22 -12.83
CA THR A 147 -4.60 15.50 -12.10
C THR A 147 -5.25 16.66 -12.83
N ARG A 148 -5.43 16.56 -14.16
CA ARG A 148 -6.04 17.63 -14.94
C ARG A 148 -7.55 17.47 -15.00
N GLU A 149 -8.27 18.54 -14.67
CA GLU A 149 -9.72 18.60 -14.84
C GLU A 149 -10.07 18.44 -16.34
N GLY A 150 -11.05 17.58 -16.63
CA GLY A 150 -11.46 17.25 -18.01
C GLY A 150 -10.66 16.14 -18.69
N ASP A 151 -9.53 15.69 -18.14
CA ASP A 151 -8.82 14.50 -18.60
C ASP A 151 -9.49 13.22 -18.08
N PHE A 152 -8.98 12.05 -18.46
CA PHE A 152 -9.67 10.77 -18.35
C PHE A 152 -10.17 10.43 -16.92
N PHE A 153 -9.40 10.77 -15.88
CA PHE A 153 -9.78 10.57 -14.48
C PHE A 153 -10.31 11.85 -13.81
N GLU A 154 -10.74 12.84 -14.60
CA GLU A 154 -11.47 14.03 -14.16
C GLU A 154 -10.74 14.88 -13.10
N GLY A 155 -9.41 14.84 -13.08
CA GLY A 155 -8.60 15.57 -12.11
C GLY A 155 -8.69 15.07 -10.66
N LYS A 156 -9.34 13.92 -10.44
CA LYS A 156 -9.63 13.40 -9.08
C LYS A 156 -8.46 12.68 -8.40
N GLY A 157 -7.36 12.44 -9.13
CA GLY A 157 -6.18 11.77 -8.62
C GLY A 157 -6.31 10.25 -8.48
N ALA A 158 -5.18 9.61 -8.19
CA ALA A 158 -5.13 8.15 -8.05
C ALA A 158 -5.96 7.63 -6.86
N ASP A 159 -5.99 8.36 -5.74
CA ASP A 159 -6.75 7.94 -4.55
C ASP A 159 -8.26 7.86 -4.79
N ALA A 160 -8.81 8.71 -5.66
CA ALA A 160 -10.22 8.63 -6.02
C ALA A 160 -10.51 7.41 -6.89
N LEU A 161 -9.61 7.06 -7.82
CA LEU A 161 -9.71 5.84 -8.60
C LEU A 161 -9.64 4.58 -7.71
N TYR A 162 -8.75 4.58 -6.71
CA TYR A 162 -8.57 3.48 -5.77
C TYR A 162 -9.40 3.61 -4.48
N MET A 163 -10.48 4.40 -4.50
CA MET A 163 -11.34 4.56 -3.32
C MET A 163 -11.84 3.21 -2.79
N HIS A 164 -12.23 2.27 -3.66
CA HIS A 164 -12.64 0.92 -3.26
C HIS A 164 -11.54 0.19 -2.48
N PHE A 165 -10.29 0.32 -2.93
CA PHE A 165 -9.13 -0.32 -2.31
C PHE A 165 -8.78 0.33 -0.95
N HIS A 166 -8.91 1.64 -0.84
CA HIS A 166 -8.79 2.30 0.45
C HIS A 166 -9.89 1.86 1.41
N LYS A 167 -11.14 1.75 0.92
CA LYS A 167 -12.28 1.35 1.74
C LYS A 167 -12.21 -0.09 2.25
N LEU A 168 -11.64 -1.04 1.49
CA LEU A 168 -11.43 -2.39 2.01
C LEU A 168 -10.41 -2.41 3.17
N ASN A 169 -9.35 -1.62 3.09
CA ASN A 169 -8.38 -1.48 4.16
C ASN A 169 -8.98 -0.76 5.40
N GLU A 170 -9.75 0.30 5.17
CA GLU A 170 -10.47 1.01 6.24
C GLU A 170 -11.52 0.12 6.91
N PHE A 171 -12.16 -0.78 6.17
CA PHE A 171 -13.15 -1.73 6.70
C PHE A 171 -12.57 -2.68 7.75
N ILE A 172 -11.30 -3.08 7.61
CA ILE A 172 -10.59 -3.87 8.62
C ILE A 172 -9.92 -3.01 9.69
N GLY A 173 -10.06 -1.68 9.64
CA GLY A 173 -9.60 -0.73 10.67
C GLY A 173 -8.32 0.02 10.37
N LEU A 174 -7.74 -0.11 9.15
CA LEU A 174 -6.50 0.57 8.79
C LEU A 174 -6.75 2.05 8.43
N THR A 175 -5.79 2.91 8.77
CA THR A 175 -5.79 4.31 8.32
C THR A 175 -4.85 4.48 7.12
N ARG A 176 -5.21 5.43 6.23
CA ARG A 176 -4.50 5.70 5.00
C ARG A 176 -3.18 6.45 5.24
N LEU A 177 -2.13 6.02 4.56
CA LEU A 177 -0.90 6.78 4.31
C LEU A 177 -0.93 7.36 2.87
N PRO A 178 -0.09 8.37 2.57
CA PRO A 178 0.00 8.92 1.22
C PRO A 178 0.34 7.86 0.18
N THR A 179 -0.40 7.82 -0.93
CA THR A 179 -0.18 6.91 -2.06
C THR A 179 1.06 7.34 -2.86
N PHE A 180 1.86 6.37 -3.30
CA PHE A 180 2.93 6.57 -4.28
C PHE A 180 2.46 6.11 -5.67
N LEU A 181 2.80 6.87 -6.71
CA LEU A 181 2.41 6.57 -8.09
C LEU A 181 3.61 6.74 -9.04
N CYS A 182 3.99 5.65 -9.73
CA CYS A 182 4.77 5.73 -10.96
C CYS A 182 3.82 5.82 -12.15
N ASN A 183 3.89 6.89 -12.89
CA ASN A 183 3.07 7.13 -14.08
C ASN A 183 3.83 6.90 -15.38
N ASP A 184 3.12 6.65 -16.48
CA ASP A 184 3.64 6.51 -17.85
C ASP A 184 4.77 5.45 -18.02
N VAL A 185 4.65 4.34 -17.31
CA VAL A 185 5.73 3.34 -17.11
C VAL A 185 6.10 2.53 -18.35
N ILE A 186 5.37 2.65 -19.46
CA ILE A 186 5.68 1.95 -20.72
C ILE A 186 6.07 2.93 -21.82
N LYS A 187 5.33 4.04 -21.99
CA LYS A 187 5.59 4.99 -23.08
C LYS A 187 6.73 5.94 -22.79
N ASN A 188 6.92 6.32 -21.54
CA ASN A 188 7.98 7.23 -21.11
C ASN A 188 8.60 6.77 -19.76
N PRO A 189 9.20 5.56 -19.70
CA PRO A 189 9.70 5.01 -18.45
C PRO A 189 10.90 5.82 -17.90
N GLN A 190 10.81 6.21 -16.64
CA GLN A 190 11.84 6.95 -15.89
C GLN A 190 12.25 6.13 -14.66
N VAL A 191 12.75 4.91 -14.85
CA VAL A 191 12.93 3.92 -13.77
C VAL A 191 13.85 4.44 -12.66
N GLU A 192 14.96 5.08 -13.00
CA GLU A 192 15.89 5.64 -11.99
C GLU A 192 15.20 6.73 -11.16
N GLN A 193 14.41 7.61 -11.80
CA GLN A 193 13.67 8.64 -11.12
C GLN A 193 12.59 8.03 -10.22
N TYR A 194 11.83 7.04 -10.69
CA TYR A 194 10.82 6.35 -9.85
C TYR A 194 11.44 5.74 -8.59
N LEU A 195 12.61 5.12 -8.70
CA LEU A 195 13.31 4.54 -7.55
C LEU A 195 13.79 5.59 -6.56
N ALA A 196 14.31 6.73 -7.06
CA ALA A 196 14.72 7.85 -6.22
C ALA A 196 13.53 8.50 -5.51
N ASP A 197 12.45 8.78 -6.24
CA ASP A 197 11.22 9.37 -5.70
C ASP A 197 10.55 8.43 -4.69
N TYR A 198 10.55 7.12 -4.97
CA TYR A 198 10.00 6.14 -4.05
C TYR A 198 10.80 6.05 -2.76
N GLN A 199 12.12 6.08 -2.84
CA GLN A 199 12.96 6.16 -1.65
C GLN A 199 12.63 7.39 -0.82
N ALA A 200 12.60 8.58 -1.44
CA ALA A 200 12.27 9.83 -0.75
C ALA A 200 10.86 9.80 -0.12
N HIS A 201 9.89 9.19 -0.83
CA HIS A 201 8.53 8.99 -0.32
C HIS A 201 8.51 8.10 0.91
N LEU A 202 9.20 6.95 0.88
CA LEU A 202 9.28 6.03 2.01
C LEU A 202 9.99 6.66 3.22
N GLU A 203 11.10 7.38 2.98
CA GLU A 203 11.81 8.11 4.03
C GLU A 203 10.94 9.20 4.67
N LYS A 204 10.10 9.89 3.89
CA LYS A 204 9.16 10.89 4.39
C LYS A 204 8.02 10.27 5.22
N VAL A 205 7.55 9.08 4.83
CA VAL A 205 6.36 8.44 5.45
C VAL A 205 6.75 7.62 6.67
N PHE A 206 7.93 7.00 6.67
CA PHE A 206 8.36 6.03 7.68
C PHE A 206 9.66 6.42 8.42
N GLY A 207 10.38 7.46 7.97
CA GLY A 207 11.65 7.95 8.52
C GLY A 207 11.53 8.80 9.80
#